data_3c8a1d6f6d632e898bc642e50560f3f0
#
_entry.id   3c8a1d6f6d632e898bc642e50560f3f0
#
_cell.length_a   1.000
_cell.length_b   1.000
_cell.length_c   1.000
_cell.angle_alpha   90.00
_cell.angle_beta   90.00
_cell.angle_gamma   90.00
#
_symmetry.space_group_name_H-M   'P 1'
#
loop_
_entity.id
_entity.type
_entity.pdbx_description
1 polymer ?
#
loop_
_entity_poly.entity_id
_entity_poly.type
_entity_poly.pdbx_seq_one_letter_code
_entity_poly.pdbx_strand_id
1 'polypeptide(L)'
;GSDEQKDKWLPQLAKGKKVGCFGLTESHGGSDPTNMKTHAKKDGDDWILNGSKMWITNGSIADVCVVWAMTDEGVKGFLVEKEMPGFNAQEIHNKFSLRASVTAALFFDNVRIPSSNVLPGIVGMKGPLSCLSQARYGISWGVIGAAQACLEEALNYSNERVLFNKPVS
;
A
#
# COMPACT_ATOMS: atom_id res chain seq x y z
N GLY A 1 4.03 -3.57 14.50
CA GLY A 1 4.53 -4.93 14.60
C GLY A 1 5.19 -5.21 15.95
N SER A 2 5.41 -6.49 16.28
CA SER A 2 6.26 -6.88 17.41
C SER A 2 7.71 -6.47 17.17
N ASP A 3 8.56 -6.56 18.19
CA ASP A 3 9.98 -6.21 18.03
C ASP A 3 10.68 -7.19 17.08
N GLU A 4 10.35 -8.47 17.12
CA GLU A 4 10.86 -9.49 16.19
C GLU A 4 10.44 -9.20 14.74
N GLN A 5 9.19 -8.78 14.51
CA GLN A 5 8.72 -8.37 13.18
C GLN A 5 9.46 -7.13 12.67
N LYS A 6 9.66 -6.14 13.54
CA LYS A 6 10.44 -4.93 13.21
C LYS A 6 11.89 -5.26 12.88
N ASP A 7 12.55 -6.06 13.71
CA ASP A 7 13.95 -6.46 13.51
C ASP A 7 14.15 -7.28 12.23
N LYS A 8 13.20 -8.14 11.88
CA LYS A 8 13.22 -8.91 10.63
C LYS A 8 13.09 -8.00 9.41
N TRP A 9 12.14 -7.05 9.40
CA TRP A 9 11.74 -6.37 8.18
C TRP A 9 12.31 -4.95 8.04
N LEU A 10 12.29 -4.12 9.10
CA LEU A 10 12.62 -2.70 8.96
C LEU A 10 14.03 -2.42 8.46
N PRO A 11 15.10 -3.11 8.92
CA PRO A 11 16.44 -2.84 8.43
C PRO A 11 16.64 -3.16 6.94
N GLN A 12 15.92 -4.15 6.43
CA GLN A 12 16.00 -4.57 5.03
C GLN A 12 15.18 -3.63 4.13
N LEU A 13 13.99 -3.23 4.58
CA LEU A 13 13.15 -2.26 3.90
C LEU A 13 13.82 -0.87 3.84
N ALA A 14 14.41 -0.41 4.95
CA ALA A 14 15.11 0.87 5.01
C ALA A 14 16.34 0.94 4.08
N LYS A 15 17.02 -0.19 3.85
CA LYS A 15 18.16 -0.30 2.94
C LYS A 15 17.75 -0.56 1.47
N GLY A 16 16.45 -0.65 1.19
CA GLY A 16 15.95 -1.00 -0.15
C GLY A 16 16.30 -2.41 -0.61
N LYS A 17 16.72 -3.31 0.30
CA LYS A 17 17.01 -4.72 -0.04
C LYS A 17 15.75 -5.56 -0.18
N LYS A 18 14.68 -5.14 0.46
CA LYS A 18 13.36 -5.74 0.41
C LYS A 18 12.32 -4.68 0.11
N VAL A 19 11.24 -5.08 -0.55
CA VAL A 19 10.12 -4.21 -0.89
C VAL A 19 8.89 -4.65 -0.10
N GLY A 20 8.16 -3.67 0.46
CA GLY A 20 6.88 -3.90 1.12
C GLY A 20 5.72 -3.36 0.31
N CYS A 21 4.53 -3.92 0.54
CA CYS A 21 3.29 -3.35 0.04
C CYS A 21 2.18 -3.37 1.11
N PHE A 22 1.07 -2.66 0.81
CA PHE A 22 -0.03 -2.45 1.76
C PHE A 22 -1.35 -2.85 1.11
N GLY A 23 -1.93 -3.96 1.55
CA GLY A 23 -3.13 -4.57 0.99
C GLY A 23 -4.38 -4.28 1.81
N LEU A 24 -5.07 -3.16 1.53
CA LEU A 24 -6.34 -2.79 2.17
C LEU A 24 -7.48 -2.81 1.16
N THR A 25 -7.36 -2.06 0.07
CA THR A 25 -8.39 -1.84 -0.95
C THR A 25 -8.80 -3.15 -1.65
N GLU A 26 -10.10 -3.30 -1.90
CA GLU A 26 -10.69 -4.39 -2.68
C GLU A 26 -11.45 -3.84 -3.89
N SER A 27 -11.73 -4.70 -4.88
CA SER A 27 -12.37 -4.28 -6.13
C SER A 27 -13.74 -3.62 -5.95
N HIS A 28 -14.47 -3.97 -4.89
CA HIS A 28 -15.79 -3.44 -4.57
C HIS A 28 -15.78 -2.33 -3.49
N GLY A 29 -14.65 -2.04 -2.87
CA GLY A 29 -14.57 -1.09 -1.76
C GLY A 29 -13.20 -0.45 -1.61
N GLY A 30 -13.05 0.81 -2.08
CA GLY A 30 -11.86 1.63 -1.90
C GLY A 30 -12.06 2.70 -0.85
N SER A 31 -13.07 3.56 -1.01
CA SER A 31 -13.36 4.66 -0.08
C SER A 31 -13.91 4.18 1.26
N ASP A 32 -14.65 3.07 1.27
CA ASP A 32 -15.13 2.40 2.47
C ASP A 32 -14.55 0.98 2.56
N PRO A 33 -13.43 0.79 3.26
CA PRO A 33 -12.83 -0.53 3.47
C PRO A 33 -13.45 -1.31 4.62
N THR A 34 -14.48 -0.81 5.30
CA THR A 34 -15.10 -1.47 6.46
C THR A 34 -15.81 -2.77 6.08
N ASN A 35 -16.31 -2.87 4.84
CA ASN A 35 -17.01 -4.02 4.28
C ASN A 35 -16.08 -4.97 3.51
N MET A 36 -14.80 -5.05 3.90
CA MET A 36 -13.85 -5.94 3.22
C MET A 36 -14.31 -7.40 3.26
N LYS A 37 -14.10 -8.10 2.14
CA LYS A 37 -14.44 -9.52 1.98
C LYS A 37 -13.26 -10.44 2.22
N THR A 38 -12.03 -9.94 2.09
CA THR A 38 -10.84 -10.68 2.50
C THR A 38 -10.97 -11.03 3.97
N HIS A 39 -10.87 -12.31 4.28
CA HIS A 39 -11.08 -12.82 5.62
C HIS A 39 -10.00 -13.82 6.03
N ALA A 40 -9.75 -13.91 7.32
CA ALA A 40 -8.88 -14.90 7.90
C ALA A 40 -9.60 -15.66 9.03
N LYS A 41 -9.50 -16.99 9.00
CA LYS A 41 -10.04 -17.87 10.02
C LYS A 41 -8.91 -18.53 10.78
N LYS A 42 -9.09 -18.67 12.09
CA LYS A 42 -8.13 -19.35 12.94
C LYS A 42 -8.13 -20.85 12.67
N ASP A 43 -6.93 -21.44 12.58
CA ASP A 43 -6.72 -22.89 12.41
C ASP A 43 -5.56 -23.33 13.32
N GLY A 44 -5.90 -23.81 14.50
CA GLY A 44 -4.94 -24.03 15.58
C GLY A 44 -4.33 -22.70 16.04
N ASP A 45 -3.01 -22.62 16.01
CA ASP A 45 -2.27 -21.39 16.34
C ASP A 45 -2.11 -20.44 15.14
N ASP A 46 -2.35 -20.94 13.92
CA ASP A 46 -2.21 -20.21 12.66
C ASP A 46 -3.54 -19.59 12.19
N TRP A 47 -3.47 -18.92 11.07
CA TRP A 47 -4.62 -18.34 10.37
C TRP A 47 -4.64 -18.77 8.91
N ILE A 48 -5.82 -19.00 8.36
CA ILE A 48 -6.04 -19.29 6.93
C ILE A 48 -6.67 -18.06 6.30
N LEU A 49 -5.91 -17.40 5.42
CA LEU A 49 -6.30 -16.17 4.74
C LEU A 49 -6.87 -16.47 3.36
N ASN A 50 -8.03 -15.89 3.06
CA ASN A 50 -8.72 -16.00 1.77
C ASN A 50 -9.25 -14.64 1.31
N GLY A 51 -9.21 -14.38 0.00
CA GLY A 51 -9.75 -13.17 -0.60
C GLY A 51 -8.85 -12.54 -1.65
N SER A 52 -9.06 -11.25 -1.88
CA SER A 52 -8.23 -10.51 -2.86
C SER A 52 -8.13 -9.03 -2.48
N LYS A 53 -7.06 -8.38 -2.95
CA LYS A 53 -6.86 -6.94 -2.84
C LYS A 53 -6.60 -6.35 -4.21
N MET A 54 -6.96 -5.08 -4.41
CA MET A 54 -6.90 -4.41 -5.70
C MET A 54 -6.13 -3.10 -5.61
N TRP A 55 -5.44 -2.73 -6.67
CA TRP A 55 -4.68 -1.48 -6.80
C TRP A 55 -3.52 -1.35 -5.82
N ILE A 56 -2.83 -2.45 -5.55
CA ILE A 56 -1.75 -2.48 -4.56
C ILE A 56 -0.42 -2.09 -5.19
N THR A 57 0.08 -0.91 -4.79
CA THR A 57 1.41 -0.44 -5.20
C THR A 57 2.48 -1.43 -4.76
N ASN A 58 3.39 -1.74 -5.67
CA ASN A 58 4.47 -2.73 -5.50
C ASN A 58 4.01 -4.18 -5.29
N GLY A 59 2.73 -4.49 -5.43
CA GLY A 59 2.19 -5.81 -5.08
C GLY A 59 2.89 -6.99 -5.76
N SER A 60 3.28 -6.86 -7.04
CA SER A 60 3.93 -7.94 -7.81
C SER A 60 5.43 -8.08 -7.52
N ILE A 61 6.07 -7.05 -6.95
CA ILE A 61 7.51 -7.04 -6.63
C ILE A 61 7.81 -7.08 -5.12
N ALA A 62 6.77 -6.99 -4.28
CA ALA A 62 6.93 -6.97 -2.83
C ALA A 62 7.42 -8.31 -2.29
N ASP A 63 8.33 -8.26 -1.32
CA ASP A 63 8.78 -9.42 -0.54
C ASP A 63 7.84 -9.69 0.64
N VAL A 64 7.18 -8.65 1.15
CA VAL A 64 6.20 -8.72 2.23
C VAL A 64 5.04 -7.79 2.00
N CYS A 65 3.83 -8.26 2.26
CA CYS A 65 2.61 -7.48 2.19
C CYS A 65 1.96 -7.37 3.58
N VAL A 66 1.62 -6.15 3.99
CA VAL A 66 0.72 -5.92 5.14
C VAL A 66 -0.71 -6.04 4.63
N VAL A 67 -1.37 -7.15 4.89
CA VAL A 67 -2.74 -7.44 4.45
C VAL A 67 -3.72 -7.25 5.59
N TRP A 68 -4.77 -6.49 5.35
CA TRP A 68 -5.88 -6.32 6.27
C TRP A 68 -7.00 -7.27 5.91
N ALA A 69 -7.46 -8.04 6.88
CA ALA A 69 -8.54 -9.02 6.69
C ALA A 69 -9.51 -9.02 7.86
N MET A 70 -10.76 -9.35 7.56
CA MET A 70 -11.80 -9.56 8.55
C MET A 70 -11.58 -10.90 9.26
N THR A 71 -11.76 -10.92 10.56
CA THR A 71 -11.77 -12.13 11.39
C THR A 71 -12.99 -12.13 12.30
N ASP A 72 -13.26 -13.23 12.98
CA ASP A 72 -14.33 -13.30 14.00
C ASP A 72 -14.08 -12.32 15.17
N GLU A 73 -12.83 -11.86 15.34
CA GLU A 73 -12.43 -10.90 16.38
C GLU A 73 -12.34 -9.45 15.85
N GLY A 74 -12.79 -9.19 14.59
CA GLY A 74 -12.67 -7.91 13.90
C GLY A 74 -11.49 -7.87 12.92
N VAL A 75 -11.19 -6.69 12.39
CA VAL A 75 -10.10 -6.53 11.40
C VAL A 75 -8.75 -6.69 12.06
N LYS A 76 -7.90 -7.54 11.47
CA LYS A 76 -6.50 -7.75 11.87
C LYS A 76 -5.55 -7.50 10.68
N GLY A 77 -4.30 -7.21 10.98
CA GLY A 77 -3.22 -7.08 10.01
C GLY A 77 -2.34 -8.32 9.98
N PHE A 78 -2.01 -8.79 8.79
CA PHE A 78 -1.22 -9.98 8.54
C PHE A 78 0.00 -9.64 7.69
N LEU A 79 1.17 -10.16 8.04
CA LEU A 79 2.37 -10.11 7.21
C LEU A 79 2.38 -11.33 6.30
N VAL A 80 2.07 -11.11 5.02
CA VAL A 80 2.11 -12.15 3.98
C VAL A 80 3.43 -12.03 3.23
N GLU A 81 4.24 -13.07 3.27
CA GLU A 81 5.51 -13.14 2.57
C GLU A 81 5.29 -13.70 1.16
N LYS A 82 6.09 -13.23 0.19
CA LYS A 82 5.94 -13.55 -1.24
C LYS A 82 5.86 -15.04 -1.54
N GLU A 83 6.63 -15.84 -0.82
CA GLU A 83 6.78 -17.28 -1.09
C GLU A 83 5.72 -18.15 -0.36
N MET A 84 4.76 -17.53 0.34
CA MET A 84 3.71 -18.31 1.04
C MET A 84 2.82 -19.02 0.02
N PRO A 85 2.61 -20.35 0.15
CA PRO A 85 1.71 -21.09 -0.72
C PRO A 85 0.29 -20.50 -0.74
N GLY A 86 -0.31 -20.40 -1.92
CA GLY A 86 -1.64 -19.83 -2.11
C GLY A 86 -1.66 -18.31 -2.28
N PHE A 87 -0.55 -17.61 -2.08
CA PHE A 87 -0.43 -16.18 -2.41
C PHE A 87 -0.02 -16.00 -3.87
N ASN A 88 -0.72 -15.12 -4.57
CA ASN A 88 -0.40 -14.71 -5.94
C ASN A 88 -0.63 -13.21 -6.13
N ALA A 89 0.22 -12.58 -6.93
CA ALA A 89 0.11 -11.17 -7.29
C ALA A 89 0.16 -11.01 -8.81
N GLN A 90 -0.82 -10.31 -9.37
CA GLN A 90 -0.93 -10.06 -10.81
C GLN A 90 -0.80 -8.58 -11.09
N GLU A 91 0.19 -8.20 -11.90
CA GLU A 91 0.41 -6.80 -12.26
C GLU A 91 -0.73 -6.26 -13.14
N ILE A 92 -1.14 -5.03 -12.83
CA ILE A 92 -2.15 -4.28 -13.58
C ILE A 92 -1.44 -3.40 -14.60
N HIS A 93 -1.59 -3.73 -15.88
CA HIS A 93 -1.03 -2.99 -17.00
C HIS A 93 -1.99 -1.93 -17.55
N ASN A 94 -1.48 -1.09 -18.45
CA ASN A 94 -2.26 -0.10 -19.22
C ASN A 94 -3.01 0.93 -18.35
N LYS A 95 -2.48 1.29 -17.20
CA LYS A 95 -3.02 2.39 -16.39
C LYS A 95 -2.96 3.70 -17.18
N PHE A 96 -3.95 4.58 -16.96
CA PHE A 96 -4.00 5.89 -17.60
C PHE A 96 -2.81 6.78 -17.22
N SER A 97 -2.45 6.81 -15.94
CA SER A 97 -1.35 7.61 -15.39
C SER A 97 -0.49 6.78 -14.43
N LEU A 98 0.62 7.36 -13.94
CA LEU A 98 1.55 6.73 -13.01
C LEU A 98 2.00 5.34 -13.48
N ARG A 99 2.30 5.21 -14.77
CA ARG A 99 2.63 3.93 -15.41
C ARG A 99 3.92 3.30 -14.89
N ALA A 100 4.85 4.11 -14.41
CA ALA A 100 6.09 3.65 -13.78
C ALA A 100 5.89 3.12 -12.34
N SER A 101 4.75 3.41 -11.72
CA SER A 101 4.40 2.86 -10.40
C SER A 101 3.79 1.48 -10.58
N VAL A 102 4.54 0.44 -10.26
CA VAL A 102 4.07 -0.95 -10.31
C VAL A 102 2.85 -1.10 -9.41
N THR A 103 1.78 -1.68 -9.95
CA THR A 103 0.50 -1.83 -9.25
C THR A 103 -0.05 -3.22 -9.54
N ALA A 104 -0.59 -3.91 -8.54
CA ALA A 104 -1.07 -5.28 -8.69
C ALA A 104 -2.42 -5.53 -8.03
N ALA A 105 -3.09 -6.59 -8.48
CA ALA A 105 -4.10 -7.30 -7.73
C ALA A 105 -3.43 -8.43 -6.94
N LEU A 106 -3.83 -8.61 -5.68
CA LEU A 106 -3.34 -9.69 -4.82
C LEU A 106 -4.45 -10.71 -4.61
N PHE A 107 -4.10 -11.99 -4.62
CA PHE A 107 -5.02 -13.10 -4.44
C PHE A 107 -4.51 -14.03 -3.34
N PHE A 108 -5.40 -14.45 -2.47
CA PHE A 108 -5.12 -15.32 -1.35
C PHE A 108 -6.08 -16.52 -1.41
N ASP A 109 -5.52 -17.69 -1.62
CA ASP A 109 -6.24 -18.96 -1.66
C ASP A 109 -5.67 -19.88 -0.58
N ASN A 110 -6.38 -19.96 0.56
CA ASN A 110 -6.00 -20.76 1.72
C ASN A 110 -4.55 -20.51 2.17
N VAL A 111 -4.11 -19.25 2.14
CA VAL A 111 -2.75 -18.89 2.59
C VAL A 111 -2.65 -19.10 4.10
N ARG A 112 -1.76 -19.99 4.53
CA ARG A 112 -1.48 -20.25 5.94
C ARG A 112 -0.53 -19.19 6.49
N ILE A 113 -0.99 -18.44 7.47
CA ILE A 113 -0.25 -17.37 8.12
C ILE A 113 0.10 -17.79 9.54
N PRO A 114 1.39 -17.94 9.87
CA PRO A 114 1.81 -18.22 11.25
C PRO A 114 1.36 -17.12 12.21
N SER A 115 1.05 -17.48 13.46
CA SER A 115 0.67 -16.50 14.48
C SER A 115 1.71 -15.40 14.70
N SER A 116 2.99 -15.70 14.49
CA SER A 116 4.11 -14.74 14.51
C SER A 116 4.04 -13.66 13.43
N ASN A 117 3.25 -13.87 12.37
CA ASN A 117 3.04 -12.93 11.28
C ASN A 117 1.76 -12.09 11.44
N VAL A 118 1.06 -12.21 12.56
CA VAL A 118 -0.07 -11.32 12.90
C VAL A 118 0.45 -10.05 13.57
N LEU A 119 -0.02 -8.90 13.15
CA LEU A 119 0.34 -7.62 13.79
C LEU A 119 -0.30 -7.54 15.18
N PRO A 120 0.48 -7.42 16.26
CA PRO A 120 -0.04 -7.44 17.61
C PRO A 120 -0.78 -6.13 17.96
N GLY A 121 -1.72 -6.22 18.91
CA GLY A 121 -2.40 -5.05 19.48
C GLY A 121 -3.35 -4.32 18.53
N ILE A 122 -3.63 -4.88 17.35
CA ILE A 122 -4.55 -4.30 16.36
C ILE A 122 -5.92 -4.94 16.53
N VAL A 123 -6.92 -4.11 16.72
CA VAL A 123 -8.34 -4.49 16.71
C VAL A 123 -9.13 -3.50 15.87
N GLY A 124 -9.84 -4.00 14.86
CA GLY A 124 -10.72 -3.21 14.01
C GLY A 124 -9.97 -2.25 13.06
N MET A 125 -10.69 -1.25 12.55
CA MET A 125 -10.22 -0.31 11.52
C MET A 125 -9.17 0.70 11.99
N LYS A 126 -8.92 0.82 13.29
CA LYS A 126 -7.92 1.77 13.81
C LYS A 126 -6.52 1.51 13.24
N GLY A 127 -6.17 0.24 13.04
CA GLY A 127 -4.89 -0.16 12.45
C GLY A 127 -4.68 0.42 11.05
N PRO A 128 -5.47 0.02 10.05
CA PRO A 128 -5.30 0.51 8.68
C PRO A 128 -5.51 2.02 8.56
N LEU A 129 -6.46 2.61 9.29
CA LEU A 129 -6.73 4.05 9.22
C LEU A 129 -5.57 4.89 9.80
N SER A 130 -4.85 4.40 10.81
CA SER A 130 -3.66 5.10 11.31
C SER A 130 -2.55 5.18 10.26
N CYS A 131 -2.32 4.09 9.50
CA CYS A 131 -1.39 4.08 8.37
C CYS A 131 -1.80 5.08 7.28
N LEU A 132 -3.09 5.11 6.93
CA LEU A 132 -3.62 6.05 5.93
C LEU A 132 -3.50 7.51 6.39
N SER A 133 -3.62 7.80 7.68
CA SER A 133 -3.41 9.16 8.20
C SER A 133 -1.97 9.63 7.99
N GLN A 134 -0.99 8.77 8.22
CA GLN A 134 0.42 9.08 7.92
C GLN A 134 0.67 9.25 6.42
N ALA A 135 0.07 8.39 5.59
CA ALA A 135 0.17 8.50 4.14
C ALA A 135 -0.40 9.83 3.61
N ARG A 136 -1.57 10.26 4.11
CA ARG A 136 -2.18 11.54 3.73
C ARG A 136 -1.30 12.72 4.10
N TYR A 137 -0.69 12.70 5.28
CA TYR A 137 0.26 13.73 5.69
C TYR A 137 1.46 13.81 4.72
N GLY A 138 2.06 12.67 4.38
CA GLY A 138 3.19 12.61 3.43
C GLY A 138 2.84 13.13 2.03
N ILE A 139 1.67 12.74 1.50
CA ILE A 139 1.19 13.22 0.18
C ILE A 139 0.99 14.74 0.17
N SER A 140 0.55 15.34 1.28
CA SER A 140 0.34 16.79 1.37
C SER A 140 1.64 17.58 1.11
N TRP A 141 2.77 17.09 1.56
CA TRP A 141 4.08 17.68 1.24
C TRP A 141 4.43 17.57 -0.24
N GLY A 142 4.17 16.42 -0.85
CA GLY A 142 4.46 16.17 -2.25
C GLY A 142 3.70 17.10 -3.19
N VAL A 143 2.41 17.34 -2.93
CA VAL A 143 1.58 18.21 -3.78
C VAL A 143 1.99 19.69 -3.67
N ILE A 144 2.48 20.14 -2.51
CA ILE A 144 3.02 21.50 -2.35
C ILE A 144 4.27 21.67 -3.20
N GLY A 145 5.20 20.70 -3.17
CA GLY A 145 6.40 20.73 -4.02
C GLY A 145 6.08 20.72 -5.52
N ALA A 146 5.10 19.93 -5.93
CA ALA A 146 4.62 19.90 -7.31
C ALA A 146 4.02 21.26 -7.74
N ALA A 147 3.22 21.88 -6.88
CA ALA A 147 2.64 23.21 -7.15
C ALA A 147 3.72 24.27 -7.27
N GLN A 148 4.74 24.25 -6.41
CA GLN A 148 5.87 25.16 -6.48
C GLN A 148 6.64 25.00 -7.79
N ALA A 149 6.96 23.78 -8.20
CA ALA A 149 7.66 23.53 -9.45
C ALA A 149 6.87 24.03 -10.67
N CYS A 150 5.55 23.81 -10.69
CA CYS A 150 4.69 24.35 -11.75
C CYS A 150 4.69 25.88 -11.79
N LEU A 151 4.67 26.54 -10.63
CA LEU A 151 4.73 28.01 -10.55
C LEU A 151 6.07 28.54 -11.05
N GLU A 152 7.18 27.96 -10.61
CA GLU A 152 8.54 28.37 -11.03
C GLU A 152 8.71 28.20 -12.55
N GLU A 153 8.27 27.10 -13.13
CA GLU A 153 8.32 26.88 -14.59
C GLU A 153 7.48 27.92 -15.36
N ALA A 154 6.25 28.19 -14.87
CA ALA A 154 5.38 29.18 -15.49
C ALA A 154 5.98 30.60 -15.43
N LEU A 155 6.58 31.00 -14.31
CA LEU A 155 7.25 32.27 -14.14
C LEU A 155 8.48 32.40 -15.07
N ASN A 156 9.33 31.36 -15.11
CA ASN A 156 10.51 31.35 -15.98
C ASN A 156 10.09 31.49 -17.43
N TYR A 157 9.14 30.68 -17.90
CA TYR A 157 8.65 30.76 -19.26
C TYR A 157 8.05 32.13 -19.61
N SER A 158 7.20 32.70 -18.74
CA SER A 158 6.55 33.99 -18.99
C SER A 158 7.53 35.16 -19.02
N ASN A 159 8.65 35.08 -18.29
CA ASN A 159 9.72 36.08 -18.33
C ASN A 159 10.59 35.97 -19.59
N GLU A 160 10.76 34.76 -20.12
CA GLU A 160 11.57 34.52 -21.33
C GLU A 160 10.76 34.70 -22.62
N ARG A 161 9.48 34.34 -22.61
CA ARG A 161 8.62 34.43 -23.79
C ARG A 161 8.29 35.85 -24.14
N VAL A 162 8.76 36.30 -25.29
CA VAL A 162 8.52 37.67 -25.82
C VAL A 162 7.35 37.66 -26.79
N LEU A 163 6.35 38.50 -26.54
CA LEU A 163 5.27 38.88 -27.45
C LEU A 163 5.11 40.39 -27.47
N PHE A 164 4.84 40.95 -28.62
CA PHE A 164 4.74 42.42 -28.81
C PHE A 164 5.94 43.18 -28.25
N ASN A 165 7.16 42.66 -28.44
CA ASN A 165 8.46 43.20 -28.00
C ASN A 165 8.63 43.35 -26.46
N LYS A 166 7.91 42.59 -25.66
CA LYS A 166 8.06 42.54 -24.20
C LYS A 166 7.77 41.11 -23.67
N PRO A 167 8.30 40.76 -22.51
CA PRO A 167 7.91 39.51 -21.85
C PRO A 167 6.40 39.40 -21.67
N VAL A 168 5.92 38.14 -21.57
CA VAL A 168 4.49 37.87 -21.38
C VAL A 168 4.06 38.12 -19.93
N SER A 169 5.01 38.08 -18.98
CA SER A 169 4.78 38.37 -17.56
C SER A 169 4.32 39.78 -17.27
#